data_9d6a3e1f81c8442f4f39e25dcc5d7f88
#
_entry.id   9d6a3e1f81c8442f4f39e25dcc5d7f88
#
_cell.length_a   1.000
_cell.length_b   1.000
_cell.length_c   1.000
_cell.angle_alpha   90.00
_cell.angle_beta   90.00
_cell.angle_gamma   90.00
#
_symmetry.space_group_name_H-M   'P 1'
#
loop_
_entity.id
_entity.type
_entity.pdbx_description
1 polymer ?
#
loop_
_entity_poly.entity_id
_entity_poly.type
_entity_poly.pdbx_seq_one_letter_code
_entity_poly.pdbx_strand_id
1 'polypeptide(L)'
;MKEISTKLLVIGGGPGGYVAAIRAGQLGIPTVLAEGASLGGTCLNIGCIPSKALIHAAQEFAHARQFGAGTSPLGIKVANPQIDIAQTVRWKDGIVARLSGGVGALLRKAGVQVQRGWAQIEDGKTAVITPHDGGEPVRVRCEHLLLATGSEPVSLPSMPFGSNGGAIWSSTDALSPD
;
A
#
# COMPACT_ATOMS: atom_id res chain seq x y z
N MET A 1 16.39 24.60 5.69
CA MET A 1 15.34 23.62 6.09
C MET A 1 14.03 24.35 6.22
N LYS A 2 13.03 23.94 5.43
CA LYS A 2 11.68 24.52 5.46
C LYS A 2 10.95 24.13 6.75
N GLU A 3 10.17 25.05 7.32
CA GLU A 3 9.38 24.79 8.53
C GLU A 3 7.87 24.92 8.23
N ILE A 4 7.07 23.97 8.75
CA ILE A 4 5.62 23.92 8.65
C ILE A 4 5.03 23.77 10.05
N SER A 5 3.99 24.55 10.35
CA SER A 5 3.18 24.36 11.56
C SER A 5 1.80 23.85 11.18
N THR A 6 1.29 22.88 11.96
CA THR A 6 -0.02 22.25 11.73
C THR A 6 -0.68 21.87 13.05
N LYS A 7 -1.99 21.59 13.05
CA LYS A 7 -2.66 21.04 14.25
C LYS A 7 -2.41 19.54 14.39
N LEU A 8 -2.47 18.79 13.28
CA LEU A 8 -2.27 17.35 13.30
C LEU A 8 -1.16 16.96 12.33
N LEU A 9 -0.16 16.25 12.84
CA LEU A 9 0.81 15.52 12.02
C LEU A 9 0.52 14.04 12.11
N VAL A 10 0.31 13.40 10.96
CA VAL A 10 0.12 11.95 10.83
C VAL A 10 1.38 11.36 10.19
N ILE A 11 2.01 10.39 10.84
CA ILE A 11 3.16 9.66 10.30
C ILE A 11 2.70 8.28 9.84
N GLY A 12 2.76 8.04 8.53
CA GLY A 12 2.32 6.86 7.83
C GLY A 12 0.98 7.04 7.12
N GLY A 13 0.96 6.76 5.81
CA GLY A 13 -0.19 6.88 4.91
C GLY A 13 -0.90 5.56 4.63
N GLY A 14 -0.78 4.58 5.55
CA GLY A 14 -1.56 3.34 5.56
C GLY A 14 -3.01 3.54 6.01
N PRO A 15 -3.83 2.46 6.13
CA PRO A 15 -5.26 2.56 6.47
C PRO A 15 -5.54 3.34 7.77
N GLY A 16 -4.71 3.21 8.79
CA GLY A 16 -4.85 4.00 10.02
C GLY A 16 -4.59 5.49 9.79
N GLY A 17 -3.53 5.81 9.04
CA GLY A 17 -3.09 7.20 8.84
C GLY A 17 -3.93 7.96 7.83
N TYR A 18 -4.13 7.44 6.60
CA TYR A 18 -4.89 8.20 5.59
C TYR A 18 -6.35 8.39 5.98
N VAL A 19 -6.98 7.42 6.63
CA VAL A 19 -8.38 7.56 7.12
C VAL A 19 -8.48 8.66 8.17
N ALA A 20 -7.57 8.66 9.15
CA ALA A 20 -7.52 9.70 10.17
C ALA A 20 -7.25 11.09 9.57
N ALA A 21 -6.28 11.19 8.64
CA ALA A 21 -5.94 12.45 7.99
C ALA A 21 -7.10 13.01 7.14
N ILE A 22 -7.77 12.15 6.33
CA ILE A 22 -8.96 12.56 5.56
C ILE A 22 -10.05 13.05 6.50
N ARG A 23 -10.32 12.32 7.59
CA ARG A 23 -11.36 12.72 8.54
C ARG A 23 -11.02 14.04 9.24
N ALA A 24 -9.78 14.24 9.66
CA ALA A 24 -9.32 15.50 10.23
C ALA A 24 -9.51 16.67 9.25
N GLY A 25 -9.10 16.49 7.98
CA GLY A 25 -9.29 17.49 6.94
C GLY A 25 -10.77 17.83 6.69
N GLN A 26 -11.66 16.83 6.66
CA GLN A 26 -13.12 17.04 6.56
C GLN A 26 -13.69 17.83 7.72
N LEU A 27 -13.08 17.76 8.91
CA LEU A 27 -13.44 18.53 10.09
C LEU A 27 -12.78 19.92 10.13
N GLY A 28 -12.06 20.30 9.07
CA GLY A 28 -11.37 21.59 9.00
C GLY A 28 -10.11 21.68 9.87
N ILE A 29 -9.56 20.54 10.32
CA ILE A 29 -8.34 20.51 11.12
C ILE A 29 -7.14 20.57 10.17
N PRO A 30 -6.27 21.60 10.24
CA PRO A 30 -5.03 21.65 9.46
C PRO A 30 -4.20 20.39 9.72
N THR A 31 -3.93 19.63 8.66
CA THR A 31 -3.31 18.30 8.77
C THR A 31 -2.17 18.14 7.77
N VAL A 32 -1.02 17.67 8.26
CA VAL A 32 0.10 17.18 7.45
C VAL A 32 0.16 15.67 7.61
N LEU A 33 0.33 14.96 6.50
CA LEU A 33 0.58 13.51 6.48
C LEU A 33 1.95 13.26 5.87
N ALA A 34 2.84 12.60 6.62
CA ALA A 34 4.14 12.12 6.16
C ALA A 34 4.04 10.66 5.71
N GLU A 35 4.51 10.35 4.49
CA GLU A 35 4.52 8.98 3.95
C GLU A 35 5.87 8.64 3.36
N GLY A 36 6.50 7.61 3.94
CA GLY A 36 7.85 7.17 3.58
C GLY A 36 7.91 6.18 2.41
N ALA A 37 6.78 5.69 1.90
CA ALA A 37 6.76 4.76 0.77
C ALA A 37 5.61 5.09 -0.18
N SER A 38 4.46 4.42 -0.04
CA SER A 38 3.31 4.60 -0.92
C SER A 38 2.02 4.76 -0.13
N LEU A 39 1.20 5.75 -0.51
CA LEU A 39 -0.13 5.94 0.06
C LEU A 39 -0.96 4.65 -0.06
N GLY A 40 -1.71 4.33 1.00
CA GLY A 40 -2.47 3.09 1.08
C GLY A 40 -1.82 2.03 1.96
N GLY A 41 -0.51 2.16 2.25
CA GLY A 41 0.26 1.28 3.12
C GLY A 41 0.22 -0.19 2.68
N THR A 42 0.49 -1.10 3.61
CA THR A 42 0.53 -2.55 3.36
C THR A 42 -0.75 -3.06 2.71
N CYS A 43 -1.92 -2.69 3.21
CA CYS A 43 -3.19 -3.23 2.71
C CYS A 43 -3.41 -2.99 1.21
N LEU A 44 -3.22 -1.75 0.73
CA LEU A 44 -3.45 -1.43 -0.68
C LEU A 44 -2.33 -1.90 -1.59
N ASN A 45 -1.08 -1.76 -1.16
CA ASN A 45 0.07 -1.94 -2.06
C ASN A 45 0.63 -3.37 -2.04
N ILE A 46 0.75 -3.99 -0.87
CA ILE A 46 1.45 -5.27 -0.68
C ILE A 46 0.69 -6.22 0.28
N GLY A 47 -0.63 -6.11 0.37
CA GLY A 47 -1.44 -6.90 1.30
C GLY A 47 -2.82 -7.25 0.74
N CYS A 48 -3.86 -6.68 1.38
CA CYS A 48 -5.26 -7.06 1.18
C CYS A 48 -5.71 -6.99 -0.28
N ILE A 49 -5.38 -5.92 -0.98
CA ILE A 49 -5.86 -5.67 -2.34
C ILE A 49 -5.17 -6.58 -3.34
N PRO A 50 -3.82 -6.59 -3.45
CA PRO A 50 -3.16 -7.45 -4.42
C PRO A 50 -3.39 -8.94 -4.14
N SER A 51 -3.42 -9.38 -2.88
CA SER A 51 -3.69 -10.79 -2.56
C SER A 51 -5.09 -11.22 -2.99
N LYS A 52 -6.12 -10.39 -2.73
CA LYS A 52 -7.49 -10.70 -3.15
C LYS A 52 -7.64 -10.68 -4.67
N ALA A 53 -6.95 -9.81 -5.36
CA ALA A 53 -6.93 -9.81 -6.83
C ALA A 53 -6.36 -11.11 -7.38
N LEU A 54 -5.21 -11.57 -6.86
CA LEU A 54 -4.61 -12.84 -7.29
C LEU A 54 -5.48 -14.06 -6.93
N ILE A 55 -6.07 -14.07 -5.72
CA ILE A 55 -7.00 -15.14 -5.31
C ILE A 55 -8.20 -15.19 -6.27
N HIS A 56 -8.77 -14.04 -6.63
CA HIS A 56 -9.88 -13.99 -7.59
C HIS A 56 -9.48 -14.57 -8.95
N ALA A 57 -8.35 -14.15 -9.50
CA ALA A 57 -7.85 -14.69 -10.77
C ALA A 57 -7.61 -16.22 -10.70
N ALA A 58 -7.05 -16.71 -9.60
CA ALA A 58 -6.84 -18.14 -9.37
C ALA A 58 -8.17 -18.92 -9.28
N GLN A 59 -9.19 -18.36 -8.64
CA GLN A 59 -10.52 -18.97 -8.57
C GLN A 59 -11.18 -19.06 -9.95
N GLU A 60 -11.12 -17.99 -10.76
CA GLU A 60 -11.67 -18.00 -12.11
C GLU A 60 -10.95 -19.05 -12.99
N PHE A 61 -9.65 -19.15 -12.88
CA PHE A 61 -8.89 -20.19 -13.59
C PHE A 61 -9.26 -21.60 -13.10
N ALA A 62 -9.45 -21.79 -11.80
CA ALA A 62 -9.90 -23.08 -11.24
C ALA A 62 -11.29 -23.49 -11.77
N HIS A 63 -12.23 -22.53 -11.86
CA HIS A 63 -13.54 -22.77 -12.49
C HIS A 63 -13.39 -23.16 -13.97
N ALA A 64 -12.57 -22.43 -14.73
CA ALA A 64 -12.32 -22.75 -16.14
C ALA A 64 -11.76 -24.16 -16.31
N ARG A 65 -10.80 -24.57 -15.46
CA ARG A 65 -10.25 -25.94 -15.43
C ARG A 65 -11.31 -27.01 -15.13
N GLN A 66 -12.16 -26.73 -14.13
CA GLN A 66 -13.26 -27.65 -13.78
C GLN A 66 -14.21 -27.84 -14.95
N PHE A 67 -14.55 -26.77 -15.68
CA PHE A 67 -15.39 -26.86 -16.89
C PHE A 67 -14.67 -27.62 -18.02
N GLY A 68 -13.35 -27.45 -18.15
CA GLY A 68 -12.52 -28.19 -19.10
C GLY A 68 -12.46 -29.67 -18.84
N ALA A 69 -12.54 -30.10 -17.59
CA ALA A 69 -12.58 -31.51 -17.19
C ALA A 69 -13.93 -32.21 -17.47
N GLY A 70 -14.93 -31.49 -18.01
CA GLY A 70 -16.23 -32.04 -18.36
C GLY A 70 -17.17 -32.33 -17.18
N THR A 71 -16.85 -31.87 -16.00
CA THR A 71 -17.58 -32.17 -14.74
C THR A 71 -18.61 -31.12 -14.37
N SER A 72 -18.86 -30.12 -15.22
CA SER A 72 -19.79 -29.04 -14.93
C SER A 72 -21.25 -29.51 -15.06
N PRO A 73 -22.05 -29.43 -13.98
CA PRO A 73 -23.47 -29.75 -14.03
C PRO A 73 -24.28 -28.71 -14.87
N LEU A 74 -23.66 -27.56 -15.18
CA LEU A 74 -24.25 -26.48 -15.96
C LEU A 74 -24.11 -26.72 -17.48
N GLY A 75 -23.46 -27.79 -17.91
CA GLY A 75 -23.20 -28.07 -19.32
C GLY A 75 -22.14 -27.16 -19.98
N ILE A 76 -21.43 -26.34 -19.21
CA ILE A 76 -20.36 -25.48 -19.68
C ILE A 76 -19.14 -26.33 -20.01
N LYS A 77 -18.58 -26.14 -21.21
CA LYS A 77 -17.35 -26.80 -21.67
C LYS A 77 -16.33 -25.75 -22.05
N VAL A 78 -15.08 -25.91 -21.60
CA VAL A 78 -13.96 -25.03 -21.92
C VAL A 78 -12.82 -25.91 -22.44
N ALA A 79 -12.29 -25.57 -23.60
CA ALA A 79 -11.16 -26.32 -24.18
C ALA A 79 -9.84 -25.70 -23.71
N ASN A 80 -8.98 -26.54 -23.12
CA ASN A 80 -7.60 -26.22 -22.76
C ASN A 80 -7.39 -24.83 -22.10
N PRO A 81 -7.99 -24.60 -20.92
CA PRO A 81 -7.84 -23.30 -20.25
C PRO A 81 -6.40 -23.05 -19.84
N GLN A 82 -5.92 -21.85 -20.09
CA GLN A 82 -4.57 -21.40 -19.74
C GLN A 82 -4.65 -20.09 -18.97
N ILE A 83 -3.63 -19.80 -18.15
CA ILE A 83 -3.46 -18.54 -17.44
C ILE A 83 -2.10 -17.92 -17.80
N ASP A 84 -2.10 -16.64 -18.11
CA ASP A 84 -0.89 -15.83 -18.26
C ASP A 84 -0.64 -15.11 -16.93
N ILE A 85 0.32 -15.62 -16.16
CA ILE A 85 0.66 -15.06 -14.83
C ILE A 85 1.15 -13.63 -14.94
N ALA A 86 1.99 -13.32 -15.93
CA ALA A 86 2.49 -11.97 -16.12
C ALA A 86 1.35 -10.95 -16.41
N GLN A 87 0.36 -11.36 -17.20
CA GLN A 87 -0.84 -10.54 -17.42
C GLN A 87 -1.67 -10.38 -16.14
N THR A 88 -1.83 -11.45 -15.36
CA THR A 88 -2.52 -11.41 -14.08
C THR A 88 -1.86 -10.45 -13.10
N VAL A 89 -0.53 -10.48 -13.02
CA VAL A 89 0.24 -9.55 -12.18
C VAL A 89 0.04 -8.10 -12.64
N ARG A 90 0.17 -7.82 -13.96
CA ARG A 90 -0.08 -6.46 -14.50
C ARG A 90 -1.51 -5.97 -14.20
N TRP A 91 -2.51 -6.83 -14.33
CA TRP A 91 -3.89 -6.50 -14.00
C TRP A 91 -4.06 -6.16 -12.51
N LYS A 92 -3.49 -6.95 -11.62
CA LYS A 92 -3.44 -6.71 -10.18
C LYS A 92 -2.76 -5.36 -9.86
N ASP A 93 -1.61 -5.05 -10.50
CA ASP A 93 -0.89 -3.79 -10.31
C ASP A 93 -1.72 -2.58 -10.74
N GLY A 94 -2.50 -2.72 -11.81
CA GLY A 94 -3.46 -1.69 -12.25
C GLY A 94 -4.55 -1.40 -11.22
N ILE A 95 -5.02 -2.41 -10.49
CA ILE A 95 -5.97 -2.24 -9.38
C ILE A 95 -5.31 -1.46 -8.23
N VAL A 96 -4.11 -1.87 -7.83
CA VAL A 96 -3.33 -1.22 -6.76
C VAL A 96 -3.10 0.26 -7.09
N ALA A 97 -2.58 0.56 -8.28
CA ALA A 97 -2.29 1.92 -8.72
C ALA A 97 -3.54 2.83 -8.69
N ARG A 98 -4.68 2.33 -9.16
CA ARG A 98 -5.95 3.06 -9.16
C ARG A 98 -6.41 3.38 -7.73
N LEU A 99 -6.35 2.43 -6.81
CA LEU A 99 -6.80 2.64 -5.43
C LEU A 99 -5.87 3.55 -4.65
N SER A 100 -4.56 3.39 -4.79
CA SER A 100 -3.57 4.28 -4.15
C SER A 100 -3.68 5.71 -4.68
N GLY A 101 -3.90 5.87 -5.99
CA GLY A 101 -4.21 7.18 -6.61
C GLY A 101 -5.50 7.80 -6.06
N GLY A 102 -6.52 6.97 -5.81
CA GLY A 102 -7.78 7.38 -5.17
C GLY A 102 -7.57 7.93 -3.77
N VAL A 103 -6.73 7.28 -2.95
CA VAL A 103 -6.37 7.80 -1.60
C VAL A 103 -5.72 9.18 -1.71
N GLY A 104 -4.77 9.35 -2.63
CA GLY A 104 -4.13 10.65 -2.87
C GLY A 104 -5.13 11.74 -3.28
N ALA A 105 -6.12 11.41 -4.10
CA ALA A 105 -7.19 12.32 -4.49
C ALA A 105 -8.08 12.70 -3.31
N LEU A 106 -8.44 11.75 -2.45
CA LEU A 106 -9.24 12.00 -1.24
C LEU A 106 -8.51 12.88 -0.23
N LEU A 107 -7.22 12.65 0.00
CA LEU A 107 -6.39 13.49 0.86
C LEU A 107 -6.34 14.94 0.35
N ARG A 108 -6.10 15.14 -0.96
CA ARG A 108 -6.14 16.49 -1.56
C ARG A 108 -7.50 17.16 -1.41
N LYS A 109 -8.59 16.42 -1.69
CA LYS A 109 -9.97 16.93 -1.53
C LYS A 109 -10.28 17.34 -0.09
N ALA A 110 -9.70 16.64 0.89
CA ALA A 110 -9.83 16.95 2.32
C ALA A 110 -8.89 18.08 2.78
N GLY A 111 -8.07 18.66 1.90
CA GLY A 111 -7.12 19.73 2.26
C GLY A 111 -5.91 19.25 3.06
N VAL A 112 -5.61 17.96 3.04
CA VAL A 112 -4.44 17.39 3.74
C VAL A 112 -3.18 17.65 2.93
N GLN A 113 -2.16 18.22 3.58
CA GLN A 113 -0.84 18.40 2.99
C GLN A 113 -0.03 17.11 3.13
N VAL A 114 0.22 16.42 2.00
CA VAL A 114 1.04 15.20 1.98
C VAL A 114 2.51 15.58 1.77
N GLN A 115 3.37 15.11 2.68
CA GLN A 115 4.83 15.20 2.58
C GLN A 115 5.38 13.79 2.31
N ARG A 116 6.02 13.60 1.15
CA ARG A 116 6.65 12.33 0.78
C ARG A 116 8.08 12.29 1.29
N GLY A 117 8.37 11.30 2.14
CA GLY A 117 9.69 11.13 2.73
C GLY A 117 9.62 10.42 4.07
N TRP A 118 10.80 10.07 4.58
CA TRP A 118 10.94 9.48 5.90
C TRP A 118 10.85 10.53 6.99
N ALA A 119 9.97 10.29 7.96
CA ALA A 119 9.82 11.15 9.12
C ALA A 119 10.68 10.65 10.28
N GLN A 120 11.52 11.52 10.80
CA GLN A 120 12.26 11.33 12.05
C GLN A 120 11.65 12.20 13.13
N ILE A 121 11.20 11.60 14.21
CA ILE A 121 10.58 12.30 15.33
C ILE A 121 11.71 12.89 16.21
N GLU A 122 11.67 14.20 16.43
CA GLU A 122 12.58 14.89 17.33
C GLU A 122 12.03 14.93 18.77
N ASP A 123 10.71 15.15 18.88
CA ASP A 123 9.99 15.15 20.15
C ASP A 123 8.49 14.85 19.93
N GLY A 124 7.67 14.89 20.97
CA GLY A 124 6.23 14.57 20.90
C GLY A 124 5.40 15.52 20.01
N LYS A 125 6.01 16.58 19.45
CA LYS A 125 5.32 17.61 18.65
C LYS A 125 6.10 18.06 17.43
N THR A 126 7.29 17.48 17.19
CA THR A 126 8.18 17.89 16.10
C THR A 126 8.74 16.67 15.38
N ALA A 127 8.66 16.69 14.06
CA ALA A 127 9.33 15.70 13.22
C ALA A 127 10.01 16.39 12.03
N VAL A 128 11.08 15.80 11.54
CA VAL A 128 11.76 16.18 10.31
C VAL A 128 11.47 15.15 9.24
N ILE A 129 10.95 15.60 8.11
CA ILE A 129 10.62 14.75 6.97
C ILE A 129 11.69 14.96 5.91
N THR A 130 12.44 13.90 5.59
CA THR A 130 13.49 13.91 4.56
C THR A 130 12.93 13.31 3.28
N PRO A 131 12.81 14.10 2.19
CA PRO A 131 12.32 13.62 0.90
C PRO A 131 13.25 12.58 0.29
N HIS A 132 12.67 11.61 -0.46
CA HIS A 132 13.44 10.56 -1.14
C HIS A 132 14.21 11.06 -2.37
N ASP A 133 13.75 12.14 -2.97
CA ASP A 133 14.36 12.75 -4.16
C ASP A 133 15.58 13.62 -3.86
N GLY A 134 16.06 13.62 -2.61
CA GLY A 134 17.16 14.46 -2.16
C GLY A 134 16.79 15.93 -1.97
N GLY A 135 15.50 16.24 -1.97
CA GLY A 135 14.98 17.59 -1.69
C GLY A 135 15.29 18.06 -0.27
N GLU A 136 15.05 19.33 -0.03
CA GLU A 136 15.31 19.94 1.28
C GLU A 136 14.41 19.33 2.35
N PRO A 137 14.98 18.88 3.51
CA PRO A 137 14.20 18.40 4.63
C PRO A 137 13.21 19.43 5.16
N VAL A 138 12.03 18.95 5.56
CA VAL A 138 10.93 19.77 6.08
C VAL A 138 10.73 19.45 7.56
N ARG A 139 10.91 20.46 8.42
CA ARG A 139 10.55 20.34 9.84
C ARG A 139 9.08 20.66 10.02
N VAL A 140 8.33 19.76 10.65
CA VAL A 140 6.91 19.93 10.93
C VAL A 140 6.70 20.00 12.43
N ARG A 141 6.10 21.10 12.91
CA ARG A 141 5.62 21.27 14.29
C ARG A 141 4.11 21.06 14.33
N CYS A 142 3.63 20.32 15.33
CA CYS A 142 2.21 20.01 15.46
C CYS A 142 1.70 20.16 16.90
N GLU A 143 0.39 20.37 17.04
CA GLU A 143 -0.27 20.30 18.34
C GLU A 143 -0.48 18.84 18.76
N HIS A 144 -0.78 17.97 17.79
CA HIS A 144 -1.01 16.54 17.98
C HIS A 144 -0.22 15.72 16.96
N LEU A 145 0.42 14.65 17.44
CA LEU A 145 1.15 13.67 16.64
C LEU A 145 0.39 12.34 16.66
N LEU A 146 0.08 11.82 15.46
CA LEU A 146 -0.53 10.50 15.28
C LEU A 146 0.48 9.57 14.60
N LEU A 147 0.82 8.46 15.26
CA LEU A 147 1.71 7.44 14.74
C LEU A 147 0.88 6.32 14.10
N ALA A 148 1.04 6.12 12.80
CA ALA A 148 0.41 5.08 12.00
C ALA A 148 1.44 4.43 11.06
N THR A 149 2.64 4.19 11.58
CA THR A 149 3.84 3.79 10.83
C THR A 149 3.76 2.39 10.21
N GLY A 150 2.77 1.57 10.63
CA GLY A 150 2.55 0.24 10.09
C GLY A 150 3.52 -0.81 10.65
N SER A 151 3.80 -1.82 9.83
CA SER A 151 4.65 -2.95 10.16
C SER A 151 5.33 -3.48 8.89
N GLU A 152 6.39 -4.23 9.07
CA GLU A 152 7.11 -4.90 7.98
C GLU A 152 7.32 -6.38 8.32
N PRO A 153 7.50 -7.25 7.31
CA PRO A 153 7.81 -8.66 7.53
C PRO A 153 9.14 -8.82 8.25
N VAL A 154 9.17 -9.68 9.27
CA VAL A 154 10.40 -10.02 10.00
C VAL A 154 10.97 -11.31 9.44
N SER A 155 12.21 -11.26 8.96
CA SER A 155 12.94 -12.43 8.49
C SER A 155 13.47 -13.23 9.68
N LEU A 156 13.42 -14.56 9.59
CA LEU A 156 14.06 -15.43 10.58
C LEU A 156 15.58 -15.48 10.33
N PRO A 157 16.44 -15.39 11.36
CA PRO A 157 17.90 -15.44 11.18
C PRO A 157 18.41 -16.70 10.48
N SER A 158 17.73 -17.85 10.73
CA SER A 158 18.05 -19.14 10.10
C SER A 158 17.45 -19.33 8.72
N MET A 159 16.48 -18.49 8.32
CA MET A 159 15.73 -18.59 7.08
C MET A 159 15.47 -17.18 6.52
N PRO A 160 16.52 -16.46 6.10
CA PRO A 160 16.35 -15.08 5.61
C PRO A 160 15.57 -15.07 4.31
N PHE A 161 14.78 -14.01 4.09
CA PHE A 161 14.16 -13.79 2.80
C PHE A 161 15.22 -13.70 1.72
N GLY A 162 15.00 -14.40 0.61
CA GLY A 162 15.87 -14.33 -0.53
C GLY A 162 15.69 -13.01 -1.27
N SER A 163 16.79 -12.27 -1.49
CA SER A 163 16.79 -11.17 -2.44
C SER A 163 16.86 -11.74 -3.86
N ASN A 164 16.03 -11.21 -4.78
CA ASN A 164 16.09 -11.50 -6.22
C ASN A 164 16.07 -13.01 -6.60
N GLY A 165 14.99 -13.71 -6.26
CA GLY A 165 14.78 -15.10 -6.67
C GLY A 165 15.29 -16.15 -5.68
N GLY A 166 15.55 -15.81 -4.43
CA GLY A 166 15.84 -16.76 -3.35
C GLY A 166 14.67 -17.72 -3.09
N ALA A 167 14.97 -18.88 -2.51
CA ALA A 167 13.99 -19.94 -2.27
C ALA A 167 12.92 -19.58 -1.22
N ILE A 168 13.15 -18.54 -0.40
CA ILE A 168 12.24 -18.10 0.67
C ILE A 168 11.71 -16.72 0.32
N TRP A 169 10.42 -16.65 0.09
CA TRP A 169 9.73 -15.41 -0.27
C TRP A 169 9.11 -14.77 0.96
N SER A 170 9.16 -13.44 1.02
CA SER A 170 8.28 -12.67 1.89
C SER A 170 6.85 -12.66 1.35
N SER A 171 5.91 -12.16 2.15
CA SER A 171 4.53 -11.93 1.68
C SER A 171 4.47 -10.94 0.50
N THR A 172 5.44 -10.05 0.37
CA THR A 172 5.52 -9.08 -0.73
C THR A 172 6.00 -9.75 -2.02
N ASP A 173 7.02 -10.60 -1.93
CA ASP A 173 7.56 -11.31 -3.10
C ASP A 173 6.49 -12.23 -3.72
N ALA A 174 5.70 -12.90 -2.89
CA ALA A 174 4.62 -13.77 -3.32
C ALA A 174 3.50 -13.07 -4.13
N LEU A 175 3.43 -11.75 -4.12
CA LEU A 175 2.47 -10.96 -4.89
C LEU A 175 2.92 -10.67 -6.33
N SER A 176 4.14 -11.00 -6.66
CA SER A 176 4.70 -10.80 -8.00
C SER A 176 5.46 -12.05 -8.44
N PRO A 177 4.77 -13.22 -8.55
CA PRO A 177 5.39 -14.44 -9.04
C PRO A 177 5.79 -14.27 -10.52
N ASP A 178 6.90 -14.87 -10.89
CA ASP A 178 7.41 -14.95 -12.27
C ASP A 178 6.59 -15.94 -13.11
#